data_c5902f4dfa751bb2c548221632de7cf1
#
_entry.id   c5902f4dfa751bb2c548221632de7cf1
#
_cell.length_a   1.000
_cell.length_b   1.000
_cell.length_c   1.000
_cell.angle_alpha   90.00
_cell.angle_beta   90.00
_cell.angle_gamma   90.00
#
_symmetry.space_group_name_H-M   'P 1'
#
loop_
_entity.id
_entity.type
_entity.pdbx_description
1 polymer ?
#
loop_
_entity_poly.entity_id
_entity_poly.type
_entity_poly.pdbx_seq_one_letter_code
_entity_poly.pdbx_strand_id
1 'polypeptide(L)'
;VSTGVGFLSNVVSPLAAIQDFAVLSAGGILATFVAFGVFLPALKIEVDGFVENRLGRSRRKPAFGVDSGPANAALEWVAGLTTRAPVAVVVIALVLASTGAYGATTLDTEFNQADFLPEDAPDWAQYLPGGLAPDTYTIADDFRYLSDNFQLRGDQGRSQVLLRGGVADPALLRALDAAGEGVASDSSIQLRPDGWAAVDGPHTAIRAVAADNETVAALVARADANGDSLPDENVSAVYAALFDADPQAAAEVLSRGDDDTVTSARLLLSVRSSQSAQTIATDTRAYADGIESNVSGVSAVATGGTVTTAVIQDALLETLVEAFAVTLVVILAFLTGLFWVRYRSLSLGVLVLAPVVVSLAWLLGAMSLLGIAFNSETAVITSLAIGLGVDYSIHAGERFVDEREKRDTLDAALRRTITATGGTLLASAATTAAAFGVLAFALSPPLQRFGIVTGLAILFAFVAVVTMLPGLLVLRERALERRGLRE
;
A
#
# COMPACT_ATOMS: atom_id res chain seq x y z
N VAL A 1 13.22 15.94 -14.46
CA VAL A 1 11.94 16.00 -15.22
C VAL A 1 11.19 14.69 -15.06
N SER A 2 11.82 13.53 -15.30
CA SER A 2 11.21 12.19 -15.17
C SER A 2 10.66 11.91 -13.77
N THR A 3 11.40 12.25 -12.72
CA THR A 3 10.93 12.13 -11.32
C THR A 3 9.69 13.01 -11.07
N GLY A 4 9.67 14.25 -11.60
CA GLY A 4 8.51 15.13 -11.52
C GLY A 4 7.29 14.56 -12.24
N VAL A 5 7.48 13.91 -13.39
CA VAL A 5 6.41 13.21 -14.12
C VAL A 5 5.90 12.01 -13.32
N GLY A 6 6.79 11.24 -12.69
CA GLY A 6 6.42 10.12 -11.81
C GLY A 6 5.55 10.56 -10.62
N PHE A 7 5.84 11.71 -10.00
CA PHE A 7 4.97 12.27 -8.96
C PHE A 7 3.64 12.77 -9.52
N LEU A 8 3.67 13.50 -10.65
CA LEU A 8 2.45 14.04 -11.25
C LEU A 8 1.47 12.95 -11.73
N SER A 9 1.95 11.74 -12.03
CA SER A 9 1.04 10.63 -12.40
C SER A 9 0.02 10.30 -11.29
N ASN A 10 0.35 10.61 -10.04
CA ASN A 10 -0.57 10.41 -8.91
C ASN A 10 -1.66 11.50 -8.77
N VAL A 11 -1.65 12.55 -9.59
CA VAL A 11 -2.72 13.58 -9.62
C VAL A 11 -4.07 13.01 -10.05
N VAL A 12 -4.07 11.90 -10.79
CA VAL A 12 -5.31 11.20 -11.19
C VAL A 12 -5.92 10.34 -10.07
N SER A 13 -5.25 10.23 -8.92
CA SER A 13 -5.77 9.48 -7.76
C SER A 13 -7.13 10.04 -7.30
N PRO A 14 -8.07 9.21 -6.89
CA PRO A 14 -9.34 9.66 -6.31
C PRO A 14 -9.19 10.31 -4.92
N LEU A 15 -8.02 10.18 -4.27
CA LEU A 15 -7.75 10.77 -2.95
C LEU A 15 -7.10 12.14 -3.08
N ALA A 16 -7.76 13.17 -2.53
CA ALA A 16 -7.25 14.54 -2.51
C ALA A 16 -5.85 14.64 -1.86
N ALA A 17 -5.61 13.90 -0.77
CA ALA A 17 -4.30 13.88 -0.12
C ALA A 17 -3.17 13.36 -1.03
N ILE A 18 -3.45 12.39 -1.90
CA ILE A 18 -2.49 11.87 -2.88
C ILE A 18 -2.28 12.88 -4.01
N GLN A 19 -3.33 13.56 -4.47
CA GLN A 19 -3.23 14.63 -5.46
C GLN A 19 -2.35 15.78 -4.94
N ASP A 20 -2.60 16.23 -3.71
CA ASP A 20 -1.81 17.29 -3.06
C ASP A 20 -0.36 16.89 -2.89
N PHE A 21 -0.09 15.67 -2.44
CA PHE A 21 1.25 15.11 -2.34
C PHE A 21 1.96 15.08 -3.71
N ALA A 22 1.26 14.68 -4.78
CA ALA A 22 1.78 14.65 -6.13
C ALA A 22 2.20 16.04 -6.62
N VAL A 23 1.34 17.05 -6.43
CA VAL A 23 1.60 18.43 -6.83
C VAL A 23 2.73 19.06 -6.03
N LEU A 24 2.70 18.91 -4.71
CA LEU A 24 3.75 19.44 -3.81
C LEU A 24 5.11 18.81 -4.11
N SER A 25 5.17 17.50 -4.31
CA SER A 25 6.41 16.78 -4.61
C SER A 25 6.97 17.16 -5.98
N ALA A 26 6.12 17.24 -7.01
CA ALA A 26 6.54 17.69 -8.33
C ALA A 26 7.03 19.16 -8.31
N GLY A 27 6.35 20.03 -7.57
CA GLY A 27 6.77 21.41 -7.32
C GLY A 27 8.09 21.50 -6.58
N GLY A 28 8.30 20.68 -5.55
CA GLY A 28 9.55 20.54 -4.81
C GLY A 28 10.72 20.11 -5.70
N ILE A 29 10.49 19.15 -6.61
CA ILE A 29 11.50 18.72 -7.58
C ILE A 29 11.86 19.85 -8.54
N LEU A 30 10.86 20.61 -9.02
CA LEU A 30 11.12 21.76 -9.89
C LEU A 30 11.93 22.84 -9.16
N ALA A 31 11.57 23.14 -7.92
CA ALA A 31 12.31 24.09 -7.07
C ALA A 31 13.75 23.59 -6.80
N THR A 32 13.92 22.29 -6.55
CA THR A 32 15.23 21.64 -6.40
C THR A 32 16.05 21.77 -7.68
N PHE A 33 15.44 21.55 -8.84
CA PHE A 33 16.12 21.73 -10.14
C PHE A 33 16.63 23.17 -10.32
N VAL A 34 15.83 24.17 -9.98
CA VAL A 34 16.23 25.58 -10.04
C VAL A 34 17.35 25.86 -9.04
N ALA A 35 17.22 25.38 -7.80
CA ALA A 35 18.21 25.59 -6.75
C ALA A 35 19.57 24.97 -7.09
N PHE A 36 19.59 23.72 -7.50
CA PHE A 36 20.82 22.98 -7.79
C PHE A 36 21.33 23.16 -9.24
N GLY A 37 20.47 23.49 -10.18
CA GLY A 37 20.84 23.75 -11.57
C GLY A 37 21.32 25.17 -11.82
N VAL A 38 20.85 26.15 -11.06
CA VAL A 38 21.16 27.57 -11.26
C VAL A 38 21.91 28.16 -10.05
N PHE A 39 21.34 28.07 -8.84
CA PHE A 39 21.94 28.70 -7.67
C PHE A 39 23.24 28.04 -7.23
N LEU A 40 23.29 26.72 -7.14
CA LEU A 40 24.46 26.01 -6.65
C LEU A 40 25.70 26.19 -7.54
N PRO A 41 25.64 26.10 -8.89
CA PRO A 41 26.76 26.40 -9.75
C PRO A 41 27.24 27.85 -9.63
N ALA A 42 26.33 28.83 -9.54
CA ALA A 42 26.68 30.23 -9.33
C ALA A 42 27.38 30.44 -7.99
N LEU A 43 26.81 29.91 -6.91
CA LEU A 43 27.41 29.97 -5.58
C LEU A 43 28.77 29.29 -5.53
N LYS A 44 28.91 28.14 -6.19
CA LYS A 44 30.19 27.41 -6.25
C LYS A 44 31.28 28.23 -6.93
N ILE A 45 30.97 28.89 -8.04
CA ILE A 45 31.95 29.76 -8.74
C ILE A 45 32.42 30.87 -7.80
N GLU A 46 31.52 31.53 -7.09
CA GLU A 46 31.86 32.60 -6.16
C GLU A 46 32.68 32.10 -4.97
N VAL A 47 32.28 30.96 -4.38
CA VAL A 47 32.98 30.34 -3.24
C VAL A 47 34.36 29.83 -3.66
N ASP A 48 34.47 29.13 -4.81
CA ASP A 48 35.76 28.65 -5.31
C ASP A 48 36.67 29.85 -5.62
N GLY A 49 36.16 30.92 -6.25
CA GLY A 49 36.91 32.15 -6.50
C GLY A 49 37.39 32.83 -5.21
N PHE A 50 36.55 32.85 -4.17
CA PHE A 50 36.93 33.39 -2.84
C PHE A 50 38.03 32.54 -2.18
N VAL A 51 37.89 31.20 -2.20
CA VAL A 51 38.83 30.26 -1.59
C VAL A 51 40.17 30.27 -2.31
N GLU A 52 40.18 30.29 -3.65
CA GLU A 52 41.41 30.30 -4.45
C GLU A 52 42.10 31.65 -4.37
N ASN A 53 41.37 32.76 -4.51
CA ASN A 53 41.98 34.10 -4.59
C ASN A 53 42.34 34.68 -3.22
N ARG A 54 41.57 34.40 -2.15
CA ARG A 54 41.84 34.96 -0.81
C ARG A 54 42.53 33.99 0.16
N LEU A 55 42.28 32.69 0.05
CA LEU A 55 42.84 31.70 0.96
C LEU A 55 44.01 30.91 0.36
N GLY A 56 44.33 31.12 -0.93
CA GLY A 56 45.44 30.45 -1.62
C GLY A 56 45.35 28.92 -1.63
N ARG A 57 44.16 28.37 -1.43
CA ARG A 57 43.91 26.92 -1.33
C ARG A 57 43.22 26.40 -2.60
N SER A 58 43.99 25.83 -3.49
CA SER A 58 43.40 25.04 -4.61
C SER A 58 43.42 23.55 -4.24
N ARG A 59 42.29 23.01 -3.88
CA ARG A 59 42.11 21.56 -3.64
C ARG A 59 41.29 20.96 -4.77
N ARG A 60 41.95 20.51 -5.83
CA ARG A 60 41.30 19.67 -6.84
C ARG A 60 41.18 18.26 -6.28
N LYS A 61 39.99 17.89 -5.81
CA LYS A 61 39.65 16.50 -5.53
C LYS A 61 38.99 15.90 -6.78
N PRO A 62 39.40 14.71 -7.21
CA PRO A 62 38.75 14.02 -8.31
C PRO A 62 37.29 13.71 -7.96
N ALA A 63 36.43 13.64 -8.98
CA ALA A 63 35.03 13.29 -8.79
C ALA A 63 34.90 11.86 -8.26
N PHE A 64 33.90 11.63 -7.40
CA PHE A 64 33.61 10.31 -6.85
C PHE A 64 33.39 9.29 -7.98
N GLY A 65 34.08 8.15 -7.93
CA GLY A 65 34.00 7.10 -8.94
C GLY A 65 34.99 7.25 -10.13
N VAL A 66 35.84 8.28 -10.16
CA VAL A 66 36.83 8.50 -11.23
C VAL A 66 38.22 7.97 -10.85
N ASP A 67 38.56 7.95 -9.56
CA ASP A 67 39.84 7.48 -9.06
C ASP A 67 39.77 6.12 -8.37
N SER A 68 40.96 5.54 -8.09
CA SER A 68 41.12 4.27 -7.40
C SER A 68 40.51 4.29 -5.99
N GLY A 69 39.41 3.55 -5.81
CA GLY A 69 38.74 3.38 -4.51
C GLY A 69 37.90 2.11 -4.51
N PRO A 70 37.45 1.62 -3.34
CA PRO A 70 36.70 0.35 -3.25
C PRO A 70 35.40 0.39 -4.06
N ALA A 71 34.73 1.53 -4.15
CA ALA A 71 33.52 1.70 -4.96
C ALA A 71 33.84 1.54 -6.46
N ASN A 72 34.95 2.12 -6.95
CA ASN A 72 35.35 1.97 -8.35
C ASN A 72 35.78 0.55 -8.66
N ALA A 73 36.50 -0.14 -7.76
CA ALA A 73 36.87 -1.54 -7.91
C ALA A 73 35.63 -2.45 -8.02
N ALA A 74 34.60 -2.20 -7.21
CA ALA A 74 33.33 -2.93 -7.31
C ALA A 74 32.63 -2.68 -8.65
N LEU A 75 32.57 -1.42 -9.12
CA LEU A 75 31.99 -1.06 -10.40
C LEU A 75 32.77 -1.66 -11.58
N GLU A 76 34.10 -1.70 -11.53
CA GLU A 76 34.93 -2.36 -12.53
C GLU A 76 34.72 -3.88 -12.55
N TRP A 77 34.57 -4.50 -11.38
CA TRP A 77 34.24 -5.91 -11.27
C TRP A 77 32.88 -6.22 -11.91
N VAL A 78 31.84 -5.41 -11.62
CA VAL A 78 30.51 -5.50 -12.23
C VAL A 78 30.62 -5.32 -13.75
N ALA A 79 31.35 -4.31 -14.23
CA ALA A 79 31.58 -4.09 -15.65
C ALA A 79 32.24 -5.31 -16.32
N GLY A 80 33.24 -5.91 -15.66
CA GLY A 80 33.89 -7.12 -16.14
C GLY A 80 32.97 -8.33 -16.20
N LEU A 81 32.08 -8.50 -15.21
CA LEU A 81 31.11 -9.57 -15.18
C LEU A 81 30.06 -9.43 -16.29
N THR A 82 29.50 -8.23 -16.44
CA THR A 82 28.44 -7.94 -17.44
C THR A 82 28.94 -8.02 -18.89
N THR A 83 30.21 -7.73 -19.15
CA THR A 83 30.79 -7.87 -20.50
C THR A 83 31.18 -9.32 -20.82
N ARG A 84 31.67 -10.09 -19.84
CA ARG A 84 32.09 -11.48 -20.02
C ARG A 84 30.93 -12.47 -20.09
N ALA A 85 29.92 -12.27 -19.24
CA ALA A 85 28.78 -13.18 -19.09
C ALA A 85 27.42 -12.44 -19.11
N PRO A 86 27.08 -11.65 -20.16
CA PRO A 86 25.89 -10.83 -20.20
C PRO A 86 24.60 -11.63 -20.06
N VAL A 87 24.54 -12.82 -20.69
CA VAL A 87 23.37 -13.70 -20.60
C VAL A 87 23.16 -14.19 -19.17
N ALA A 88 24.22 -14.62 -18.47
CA ALA A 88 24.11 -15.09 -17.12
C ALA A 88 23.60 -14.00 -16.15
N VAL A 89 24.12 -12.78 -16.28
CA VAL A 89 23.69 -11.64 -15.44
C VAL A 89 22.20 -11.32 -15.67
N VAL A 90 21.77 -11.26 -16.93
CA VAL A 90 20.37 -10.99 -17.29
C VAL A 90 19.46 -12.12 -16.80
N VAL A 91 19.87 -13.38 -17.00
CA VAL A 91 19.09 -14.55 -16.54
C VAL A 91 18.95 -14.55 -15.03
N ILE A 92 20.03 -14.31 -14.28
CA ILE A 92 19.97 -14.23 -12.81
C ILE A 92 19.01 -13.11 -12.37
N ALA A 93 19.13 -11.93 -12.98
CA ALA A 93 18.23 -10.80 -12.68
C ALA A 93 16.76 -11.16 -12.94
N LEU A 94 16.47 -11.85 -14.06
CA LEU A 94 15.11 -12.28 -14.40
C LEU A 94 14.61 -13.42 -13.49
N VAL A 95 15.44 -14.35 -13.08
CA VAL A 95 15.07 -15.40 -12.12
C VAL A 95 14.70 -14.78 -10.77
N LEU A 96 15.52 -13.85 -10.28
CA LEU A 96 15.20 -13.09 -9.07
C LEU A 96 13.93 -12.26 -9.21
N ALA A 97 13.69 -11.66 -10.40
CA ALA A 97 12.46 -10.93 -10.67
C ALA A 97 11.23 -11.86 -10.71
N SER A 98 11.37 -13.05 -11.30
CA SER A 98 10.29 -14.04 -11.33
C SER A 98 9.96 -14.57 -9.92
N THR A 99 10.97 -14.79 -9.08
CA THR A 99 10.75 -15.14 -7.66
C THR A 99 10.09 -13.98 -6.90
N GLY A 100 10.50 -12.75 -7.15
CA GLY A 100 9.88 -11.57 -6.57
C GLY A 100 8.44 -11.36 -7.03
N ALA A 101 8.17 -11.56 -8.32
CA ALA A 101 6.82 -11.51 -8.87
C ALA A 101 5.91 -12.63 -8.30
N TYR A 102 6.48 -13.84 -8.06
CA TYR A 102 5.76 -14.89 -7.34
C TYR A 102 5.49 -14.49 -5.90
N GLY A 103 6.46 -13.92 -5.19
CA GLY A 103 6.24 -13.37 -3.84
C GLY A 103 5.16 -12.29 -3.80
N ALA A 104 5.01 -11.50 -4.89
CA ALA A 104 3.94 -10.51 -4.97
C ALA A 104 2.53 -11.12 -4.94
N THR A 105 2.35 -12.37 -5.40
CA THR A 105 1.04 -13.06 -5.34
C THR A 105 0.67 -13.54 -3.93
N THR A 106 1.62 -13.52 -3.01
CA THR A 106 1.44 -13.91 -1.60
C THR A 106 1.43 -12.70 -0.67
N LEU A 107 1.51 -11.49 -1.22
CA LEU A 107 1.43 -10.26 -0.44
C LEU A 107 0.04 -10.12 0.18
N ASP A 108 0.02 -9.78 1.45
CA ASP A 108 -1.18 -9.34 2.12
C ASP A 108 -1.62 -7.99 1.53
N THR A 109 -2.88 -7.89 1.14
CA THR A 109 -3.48 -6.65 0.63
C THR A 109 -4.52 -6.08 1.59
N GLU A 110 -4.69 -6.72 2.74
CA GLU A 110 -5.68 -6.34 3.73
C GLU A 110 -5.26 -5.07 4.50
N PHE A 111 -6.24 -4.31 4.91
CA PHE A 111 -6.08 -3.11 5.71
C PHE A 111 -6.45 -3.40 7.17
N ASN A 112 -5.47 -3.30 8.06
CA ASN A 112 -5.71 -3.43 9.50
C ASN A 112 -5.44 -2.08 10.18
N GLN A 113 -6.41 -1.58 10.94
CA GLN A 113 -6.27 -0.32 11.66
C GLN A 113 -5.21 -0.39 12.77
N ALA A 114 -4.99 -1.56 13.34
CA ALA A 114 -3.95 -1.77 14.35
C ALA A 114 -2.53 -1.50 13.80
N ASP A 115 -2.32 -1.70 12.49
CA ASP A 115 -1.03 -1.49 11.83
C ASP A 115 -0.59 -0.01 11.74
N PHE A 116 -1.49 0.91 12.11
CA PHE A 116 -1.19 2.36 12.18
C PHE A 116 -0.81 2.81 13.59
N LEU A 117 -1.01 1.95 14.58
CA LEU A 117 -0.64 2.25 15.96
C LEU A 117 0.87 2.07 16.14
N PRO A 118 1.52 2.92 16.97
CA PRO A 118 2.93 2.75 17.29
C PRO A 118 3.21 1.36 17.86
N GLU A 119 4.12 0.65 17.23
CA GLU A 119 4.65 -0.64 17.68
C GLU A 119 5.97 -0.44 18.40
N ASP A 120 6.37 -1.41 19.22
CA ASP A 120 7.68 -1.41 19.84
C ASP A 120 8.78 -1.42 18.78
N ALA A 121 9.80 -0.62 19.01
CA ALA A 121 10.96 -0.62 18.14
C ALA A 121 11.67 -2.00 18.22
N PRO A 122 12.30 -2.45 17.12
CA PRO A 122 13.07 -3.68 17.14
C PRO A 122 14.09 -3.70 18.28
N ASP A 123 14.27 -4.84 18.95
CA ASP A 123 15.16 -4.99 20.11
C ASP A 123 16.57 -4.38 19.93
N TRP A 124 17.12 -4.47 18.72
CA TRP A 124 18.42 -3.91 18.42
C TRP A 124 18.46 -2.38 18.52
N ALA A 125 17.34 -1.69 18.32
CA ALA A 125 17.27 -0.23 18.39
C ALA A 125 17.40 0.29 19.82
N GLN A 126 17.12 -0.53 20.82
CA GLN A 126 17.32 -0.21 22.24
C GLN A 126 18.80 -0.12 22.61
N TYR A 127 19.70 -0.71 21.81
CA TYR A 127 21.15 -0.64 22.00
C TYR A 127 21.78 0.61 21.36
N LEU A 128 21.00 1.50 20.76
CA LEU A 128 21.50 2.75 20.20
C LEU A 128 21.96 3.69 21.33
N PRO A 129 23.11 4.39 21.16
CA PRO A 129 23.66 5.23 22.20
C PRO A 129 22.86 6.53 22.42
N GLY A 130 22.65 6.89 23.69
CA GLY A 130 22.07 8.16 24.12
C GLY A 130 20.60 8.31 23.74
N GLY A 131 20.15 9.49 23.35
CA GLY A 131 18.78 9.80 22.99
C GLY A 131 18.32 9.28 21.61
N LEU A 132 19.07 8.35 20.99
CA LEU A 132 18.67 7.68 19.75
C LEU A 132 17.95 6.36 20.02
N ALA A 133 17.99 5.84 21.25
CA ALA A 133 17.18 4.68 21.62
C ALA A 133 15.71 5.13 21.69
N PRO A 134 14.80 4.48 20.95
CA PRO A 134 13.37 4.79 21.02
C PRO A 134 12.77 4.35 22.36
N ASP A 135 11.71 5.04 22.77
CA ASP A 135 10.90 4.60 23.91
C ASP A 135 10.12 3.32 23.54
N THR A 136 9.73 2.54 24.55
CA THR A 136 8.89 1.34 24.40
C THR A 136 7.42 1.73 24.31
N TYR A 137 6.69 1.17 23.34
CA TYR A 137 5.27 1.45 23.11
C TYR A 137 4.47 0.15 23.09
N THR A 138 3.56 -0.02 24.02
CA THR A 138 2.68 -1.19 24.12
C THR A 138 1.30 -0.96 23.50
N ILE A 139 1.06 0.23 22.93
CA ILE A 139 -0.29 0.66 22.48
C ILE A 139 -0.90 -0.31 21.46
N ALA A 140 -0.11 -0.80 20.50
CA ALA A 140 -0.60 -1.73 19.48
C ALA A 140 -0.98 -3.08 20.10
N ASP A 141 -0.15 -3.60 20.99
CA ASP A 141 -0.39 -4.88 21.68
C ASP A 141 -1.57 -4.77 22.67
N ASP A 142 -1.63 -3.68 23.42
CA ASP A 142 -2.75 -3.41 24.32
C ASP A 142 -4.06 -3.27 23.55
N PHE A 143 -4.05 -2.61 22.39
CA PHE A 143 -5.23 -2.50 21.53
C PHE A 143 -5.66 -3.86 20.97
N ARG A 144 -4.73 -4.68 20.48
CA ARG A 144 -5.03 -6.05 20.02
C ARG A 144 -5.59 -6.88 21.16
N TYR A 145 -4.96 -6.84 22.35
CA TYR A 145 -5.45 -7.57 23.52
C TYR A 145 -6.87 -7.15 23.93
N LEU A 146 -7.15 -5.84 23.96
CA LEU A 146 -8.47 -5.32 24.28
C LEU A 146 -9.52 -5.74 23.23
N SER A 147 -9.19 -5.66 21.95
CA SER A 147 -10.11 -6.01 20.88
C SER A 147 -10.39 -7.51 20.78
N ASP A 148 -9.46 -8.36 21.21
CA ASP A 148 -9.64 -9.82 21.19
C ASP A 148 -10.38 -10.36 22.42
N ASN A 149 -10.24 -9.69 23.56
CA ASN A 149 -10.75 -10.20 24.82
C ASN A 149 -11.96 -9.43 25.36
N PHE A 150 -12.23 -8.23 24.85
CA PHE A 150 -13.31 -7.38 25.33
C PHE A 150 -14.21 -6.90 24.18
N GLN A 151 -15.51 -6.80 24.45
CA GLN A 151 -16.44 -6.16 23.53
C GLN A 151 -16.25 -4.64 23.57
N LEU A 152 -15.70 -4.08 22.51
CA LEU A 152 -15.55 -2.63 22.38
C LEU A 152 -16.92 -2.00 22.09
N ARG A 153 -17.36 -1.06 22.93
CA ARG A 153 -18.57 -0.27 22.70
C ARG A 153 -18.23 0.93 21.80
N GLY A 154 -19.02 1.13 20.75
CA GLY A 154 -18.86 2.22 19.78
C GLY A 154 -18.71 1.72 18.34
N ASP A 155 -18.68 2.64 17.37
CA ASP A 155 -18.66 2.29 15.95
C ASP A 155 -17.39 1.53 15.49
N GLN A 156 -16.30 1.65 16.23
CA GLN A 156 -15.02 1.00 15.88
C GLN A 156 -14.98 -0.50 16.18
N GLY A 157 -15.82 -0.98 17.10
CA GLY A 157 -15.91 -2.41 17.47
C GLY A 157 -17.17 -3.07 16.92
N ARG A 158 -17.91 -2.42 16.02
CA ARG A 158 -19.19 -2.91 15.49
C ARG A 158 -19.27 -2.82 13.98
N SER A 159 -19.73 -3.91 13.37
CA SER A 159 -20.21 -3.92 12.00
C SER A 159 -21.74 -3.86 11.99
N GLN A 160 -22.35 -3.52 10.89
CA GLN A 160 -23.79 -3.32 10.82
C GLN A 160 -24.40 -4.08 9.62
N VAL A 161 -25.62 -4.57 9.80
CA VAL A 161 -26.46 -5.06 8.71
C VAL A 161 -27.75 -4.27 8.68
N LEU A 162 -28.04 -3.64 7.57
CA LEU A 162 -29.28 -2.92 7.33
C LEU A 162 -30.30 -3.86 6.70
N LEU A 163 -31.45 -4.00 7.35
CA LEU A 163 -32.58 -4.81 6.92
C LEU A 163 -33.68 -3.90 6.37
N ARG A 164 -34.18 -4.21 5.18
CA ARG A 164 -35.27 -3.49 4.50
C ARG A 164 -36.28 -4.46 3.93
N GLY A 165 -37.54 -4.04 3.92
CA GLY A 165 -38.68 -4.90 3.52
C GLY A 165 -38.99 -5.92 4.59
N GLY A 166 -40.22 -6.36 4.71
CA GLY A 166 -40.65 -7.44 5.58
C GLY A 166 -40.20 -7.39 7.06
N VAL A 167 -39.79 -6.23 7.58
CA VAL A 167 -39.17 -6.11 8.92
C VAL A 167 -40.13 -6.44 10.06
N ALA A 168 -41.43 -6.40 9.81
CA ALA A 168 -42.46 -6.83 10.77
C ALA A 168 -42.95 -8.27 10.52
N ASP A 169 -42.25 -9.04 9.69
CA ASP A 169 -42.54 -10.47 9.47
C ASP A 169 -41.95 -11.30 10.64
N PRO A 170 -42.76 -12.13 11.33
CA PRO A 170 -42.23 -13.03 12.35
C PRO A 170 -41.14 -13.98 11.86
N ALA A 171 -41.16 -14.35 10.56
CA ALA A 171 -40.10 -15.17 9.98
C ALA A 171 -38.73 -14.51 10.04
N LEU A 172 -38.67 -13.17 9.95
CA LEU A 172 -37.40 -12.43 10.11
C LEU A 172 -36.86 -12.58 11.52
N LEU A 173 -37.67 -12.41 12.55
CA LEU A 173 -37.20 -12.51 13.95
C LEU A 173 -36.60 -13.88 14.25
N ARG A 174 -37.26 -14.96 13.76
CA ARG A 174 -36.74 -16.32 13.86
C ARG A 174 -35.45 -16.55 13.07
N ALA A 175 -35.35 -15.97 11.88
CA ALA A 175 -34.15 -16.06 11.08
C ALA A 175 -32.97 -15.31 11.72
N LEU A 176 -33.21 -14.16 12.35
CA LEU A 176 -32.19 -13.41 13.09
C LEU A 176 -31.69 -14.22 14.30
N ASP A 177 -32.57 -14.87 15.00
CA ASP A 177 -32.22 -15.72 16.12
C ASP A 177 -31.38 -16.92 15.63
N ALA A 178 -31.87 -17.66 14.65
CA ALA A 178 -31.13 -18.79 14.07
C ALA A 178 -29.75 -18.40 13.46
N ALA A 179 -29.65 -17.22 12.84
CA ALA A 179 -28.38 -16.72 12.31
C ALA A 179 -27.33 -16.49 13.40
N GLY A 180 -27.74 -16.13 14.61
CA GLY A 180 -26.86 -15.97 15.76
C GLY A 180 -26.20 -17.27 16.23
N GLU A 181 -26.87 -18.43 16.04
CA GLU A 181 -26.34 -19.74 16.40
C GLU A 181 -25.34 -20.30 15.39
N GLY A 182 -25.45 -19.89 14.11
CA GLY A 182 -24.70 -20.46 12.99
C GLY A 182 -23.32 -19.86 12.75
N VAL A 183 -22.85 -18.90 13.55
CA VAL A 183 -21.58 -18.21 13.32
C VAL A 183 -20.39 -19.09 13.71
N ALA A 184 -19.43 -19.25 12.77
CA ALA A 184 -18.23 -20.03 12.99
C ALA A 184 -17.30 -19.38 14.06
N SER A 185 -16.61 -20.19 14.84
CA SER A 185 -15.74 -19.72 15.93
C SER A 185 -14.50 -18.95 15.46
N ASP A 186 -14.10 -19.11 14.21
CA ASP A 186 -13.01 -18.42 13.54
C ASP A 186 -13.44 -17.14 12.80
N SER A 187 -14.76 -16.86 12.76
CA SER A 187 -15.29 -15.61 12.22
C SER A 187 -14.81 -14.39 12.99
N SER A 188 -14.74 -13.25 12.30
CA SER A 188 -14.48 -11.94 12.91
C SER A 188 -15.62 -11.48 13.84
N ILE A 189 -16.82 -12.07 13.73
CA ILE A 189 -17.96 -11.79 14.61
C ILE A 189 -17.68 -12.45 15.97
N GLN A 190 -17.78 -11.66 17.03
CA GLN A 190 -17.56 -12.16 18.39
C GLN A 190 -18.71 -13.09 18.83
N LEU A 191 -18.36 -14.15 19.55
CA LEU A 191 -19.33 -15.03 20.20
C LEU A 191 -19.47 -14.65 21.66
N ARG A 192 -20.70 -14.77 22.17
CA ARG A 192 -21.01 -14.70 23.60
C ARG A 192 -20.52 -15.98 24.33
N PRO A 193 -20.45 -15.99 25.67
CA PRO A 193 -20.04 -17.18 26.42
C PRO A 193 -20.95 -18.40 26.19
N ASP A 194 -22.19 -18.19 25.77
CA ASP A 194 -23.17 -19.23 25.42
C ASP A 194 -22.97 -19.81 24.00
N GLY A 195 -21.99 -19.28 23.22
CA GLY A 195 -21.67 -19.71 21.87
C GLY A 195 -22.45 -18.98 20.77
N TRP A 196 -23.35 -18.07 21.15
CA TRP A 196 -24.14 -17.29 20.18
C TRP A 196 -23.36 -16.05 19.70
N ALA A 197 -23.67 -15.60 18.52
CA ALA A 197 -23.09 -14.36 18.01
C ALA A 197 -23.49 -13.15 18.89
N ALA A 198 -22.54 -12.28 19.15
CA ALA A 198 -22.76 -11.03 19.87
C ALA A 198 -23.38 -10.00 18.93
N VAL A 199 -24.68 -10.14 18.68
CA VAL A 199 -25.49 -9.32 17.77
C VAL A 199 -26.61 -8.65 18.55
N ASP A 200 -26.73 -7.33 18.40
CA ASP A 200 -27.86 -6.57 18.87
C ASP A 200 -28.78 -6.26 17.67
N GLY A 201 -30.07 -6.51 17.84
CA GLY A 201 -31.08 -6.34 16.78
C GLY A 201 -32.50 -6.34 17.33
N PRO A 202 -33.52 -6.31 16.46
CA PRO A 202 -34.91 -6.31 16.90
C PRO A 202 -35.27 -7.44 17.87
N HIS A 203 -34.78 -8.66 17.62
CA HIS A 203 -35.02 -9.85 18.42
C HIS A 203 -34.44 -9.73 19.85
N THR A 204 -33.23 -9.18 19.96
CA THR A 204 -32.56 -8.96 21.27
C THR A 204 -33.18 -7.78 22.03
N ALA A 205 -33.55 -6.70 21.32
CA ALA A 205 -34.22 -5.55 21.90
C ALA A 205 -35.60 -5.91 22.49
N ILE A 206 -36.38 -6.73 21.76
CA ILE A 206 -37.67 -7.27 22.28
C ILE A 206 -37.45 -8.01 23.60
N ARG A 207 -36.50 -8.95 23.63
CA ARG A 207 -36.21 -9.74 24.84
C ARG A 207 -35.69 -8.86 25.99
N ALA A 208 -34.83 -7.90 25.72
CA ALA A 208 -34.27 -7.00 26.72
C ALA A 208 -35.34 -6.11 27.36
N VAL A 209 -36.17 -5.44 26.54
CA VAL A 209 -37.23 -4.56 27.07
C VAL A 209 -38.33 -5.35 27.73
N ALA A 210 -38.70 -6.55 27.22
CA ALA A 210 -39.68 -7.41 27.87
C ALA A 210 -39.23 -7.90 29.26
N ALA A 211 -37.93 -8.04 29.51
CA ALA A 211 -37.40 -8.40 30.82
C ALA A 211 -37.65 -7.33 31.91
N ASP A 212 -37.66 -6.04 31.51
CA ASP A 212 -37.76 -4.89 32.39
C ASP A 212 -39.15 -4.20 32.34
N ASN A 213 -40.03 -4.57 31.40
CA ASN A 213 -41.34 -3.94 31.19
C ASN A 213 -42.47 -4.97 31.09
N GLU A 214 -43.34 -4.99 32.13
CA GLU A 214 -44.46 -5.96 32.22
C GLU A 214 -45.46 -5.83 31.07
N THR A 215 -45.66 -4.64 30.51
CA THR A 215 -46.61 -4.41 29.42
C THR A 215 -46.07 -5.06 28.12
N VAL A 216 -44.79 -4.86 27.82
CA VAL A 216 -44.14 -5.48 26.66
C VAL A 216 -44.07 -6.99 26.86
N ALA A 217 -43.68 -7.46 28.06
CA ALA A 217 -43.66 -8.89 28.38
C ALA A 217 -45.02 -9.57 28.16
N ALA A 218 -46.09 -8.95 28.61
CA ALA A 218 -47.45 -9.50 28.47
C ALA A 218 -47.90 -9.51 26.99
N LEU A 219 -47.44 -8.53 26.17
CA LEU A 219 -47.74 -8.48 24.74
C LEU A 219 -46.98 -9.56 23.97
N VAL A 220 -45.69 -9.70 24.25
CA VAL A 220 -44.85 -10.76 23.68
C VAL A 220 -45.41 -12.14 24.02
N ALA A 221 -45.70 -12.41 25.31
CA ALA A 221 -46.21 -13.70 25.76
C ALA A 221 -47.57 -14.09 25.11
N ARG A 222 -48.39 -13.13 24.70
CA ARG A 222 -49.62 -13.41 23.96
C ARG A 222 -49.39 -13.73 22.47
N ALA A 223 -48.32 -13.15 21.87
CA ALA A 223 -47.97 -13.28 20.48
C ALA A 223 -46.98 -14.43 20.21
N ASP A 224 -46.36 -14.96 21.25
CA ASP A 224 -45.39 -16.05 21.23
C ASP A 224 -46.14 -17.40 21.33
N ALA A 225 -46.16 -18.14 20.25
CA ALA A 225 -46.87 -19.44 20.17
C ALA A 225 -45.90 -20.62 20.42
N ASN A 226 -44.59 -20.43 20.26
CA ASN A 226 -43.60 -21.48 20.31
C ASN A 226 -42.72 -21.45 21.59
N GLY A 227 -42.79 -20.37 22.37
CA GLY A 227 -42.10 -20.22 23.66
C GLY A 227 -40.63 -19.74 23.53
N ASP A 228 -40.27 -19.12 22.40
CA ASP A 228 -38.90 -18.60 22.16
C ASP A 228 -38.72 -17.14 22.62
N SER A 229 -39.75 -16.56 23.25
CA SER A 229 -39.81 -15.17 23.72
C SER A 229 -39.73 -14.14 22.57
N LEU A 230 -40.18 -14.52 21.37
CA LEU A 230 -40.37 -13.65 20.22
C LEU A 230 -41.83 -13.74 19.74
N PRO A 231 -42.39 -12.67 19.16
CA PRO A 231 -43.74 -12.69 18.63
C PRO A 231 -43.82 -13.48 17.31
N ASP A 232 -44.70 -14.47 17.25
CA ASP A 232 -45.07 -15.20 16.02
C ASP A 232 -46.21 -14.53 15.24
N GLU A 233 -46.85 -13.50 15.85
CA GLU A 233 -47.89 -12.67 15.21
C GLU A 233 -47.85 -11.25 15.78
N ASN A 234 -48.50 -10.32 15.10
CA ASN A 234 -48.66 -8.94 15.54
C ASN A 234 -47.31 -8.20 15.89
N VAL A 235 -46.22 -8.49 15.16
CA VAL A 235 -44.89 -7.91 15.42
C VAL A 235 -44.92 -6.38 15.40
N SER A 236 -45.73 -5.76 14.50
CA SER A 236 -45.87 -4.30 14.46
C SER A 236 -46.40 -3.70 15.79
N ALA A 237 -47.33 -4.40 16.47
CA ALA A 237 -47.84 -3.94 17.75
C ALA A 237 -46.77 -4.06 18.87
N VAL A 238 -45.94 -5.11 18.79
CA VAL A 238 -44.80 -5.28 19.72
C VAL A 238 -43.76 -4.17 19.50
N TYR A 239 -43.45 -3.83 18.22
CA TYR A 239 -42.56 -2.72 17.90
C TYR A 239 -43.08 -1.36 18.38
N ALA A 240 -44.40 -1.10 18.24
CA ALA A 240 -45.01 0.11 18.79
C ALA A 240 -44.85 0.19 20.30
N ALA A 241 -45.15 -0.90 21.00
CA ALA A 241 -44.99 -1.00 22.45
C ALA A 241 -43.49 -0.85 22.89
N LEU A 242 -42.56 -1.31 22.08
CA LEU A 242 -41.14 -1.17 22.33
C LEU A 242 -40.74 0.33 22.32
N PHE A 243 -41.21 1.08 21.31
CA PHE A 243 -40.97 2.53 21.24
C PHE A 243 -41.62 3.30 22.34
N ASP A 244 -42.79 2.86 22.86
CA ASP A 244 -43.45 3.49 23.97
C ASP A 244 -42.77 3.20 25.30
N ALA A 245 -42.19 2.01 25.47
CA ALA A 245 -41.53 1.56 26.69
C ALA A 245 -40.09 2.07 26.82
N ASP A 246 -39.30 1.95 25.74
CA ASP A 246 -37.93 2.43 25.64
C ASP A 246 -37.64 2.97 24.22
N PRO A 247 -37.92 4.25 23.95
CA PRO A 247 -37.70 4.87 22.66
C PRO A 247 -36.24 4.81 22.17
N GLN A 248 -35.29 4.82 23.12
CA GLN A 248 -33.86 4.83 22.81
C GLN A 248 -33.40 3.44 22.33
N ALA A 249 -33.71 2.40 23.07
CA ALA A 249 -33.42 1.02 22.71
C ALA A 249 -34.11 0.64 21.37
N ALA A 250 -35.37 1.05 21.17
CA ALA A 250 -36.09 0.81 19.94
C ALA A 250 -35.45 1.52 18.76
N ALA A 251 -35.10 2.82 18.88
CA ALA A 251 -34.47 3.60 17.80
C ALA A 251 -33.02 3.15 17.47
N GLU A 252 -32.38 2.41 18.38
CA GLU A 252 -31.06 1.84 18.07
C GLU A 252 -31.13 0.76 16.98
N VAL A 253 -32.21 -0.01 16.91
CA VAL A 253 -32.34 -1.17 16.03
C VAL A 253 -33.50 -1.09 15.02
N LEU A 254 -34.44 -0.16 15.19
CA LEU A 254 -35.63 0.01 14.36
C LEU A 254 -35.74 1.46 13.86
N SER A 255 -36.16 1.65 12.61
CA SER A 255 -36.46 2.97 12.04
C SER A 255 -37.93 3.07 11.65
N ARG A 256 -38.61 4.13 12.10
CA ARG A 256 -40.00 4.46 11.71
C ARG A 256 -40.02 5.40 10.49
N GLY A 257 -40.97 5.15 9.61
CA GLY A 257 -41.36 6.09 8.58
C GLY A 257 -42.26 7.22 9.09
N ASP A 258 -42.65 8.13 8.22
CA ASP A 258 -43.50 9.29 8.54
C ASP A 258 -44.94 8.88 8.98
N ASP A 259 -45.34 7.66 8.69
CA ASP A 259 -46.62 7.06 9.06
C ASP A 259 -46.56 6.20 10.34
N ASP A 260 -45.52 6.35 11.14
CA ASP A 260 -45.23 5.54 12.35
C ASP A 260 -45.05 4.03 12.10
N THR A 261 -44.99 3.59 10.82
CA THR A 261 -44.69 2.21 10.50
C THR A 261 -43.18 1.96 10.56
N VAL A 262 -42.76 0.78 11.02
CA VAL A 262 -41.35 0.38 10.99
C VAL A 262 -40.98 -0.04 9.56
N THR A 263 -40.09 0.71 8.94
CA THR A 263 -39.72 0.53 7.52
C THR A 263 -38.38 -0.18 7.33
N SER A 264 -37.51 -0.11 8.34
CA SER A 264 -36.21 -0.77 8.33
C SER A 264 -35.75 -1.12 9.73
N ALA A 265 -34.86 -2.09 9.78
CA ALA A 265 -34.19 -2.49 11.01
C ALA A 265 -32.67 -2.59 10.77
N ARG A 266 -31.88 -2.54 11.82
CA ARG A 266 -30.46 -2.80 11.73
C ARG A 266 -30.01 -3.80 12.78
N LEU A 267 -28.97 -4.53 12.44
CA LEU A 267 -28.22 -5.36 13.35
C LEU A 267 -26.88 -4.69 13.65
N LEU A 268 -26.44 -4.79 14.88
CA LEU A 268 -25.15 -4.33 15.34
C LEU A 268 -24.34 -5.57 15.74
N LEU A 269 -23.36 -5.93 14.95
CA LEU A 269 -22.52 -7.09 15.17
C LEU A 269 -21.24 -6.65 15.90
N SER A 270 -20.98 -7.21 17.06
CA SER A 270 -19.70 -7.02 17.73
C SER A 270 -18.63 -7.80 16.99
N VAL A 271 -17.55 -7.14 16.60
CA VAL A 271 -16.47 -7.74 15.79
C VAL A 271 -15.12 -7.59 16.48
N ARG A 272 -14.20 -8.50 16.14
CA ARG A 272 -12.80 -8.44 16.58
C ARG A 272 -12.07 -7.40 15.76
N SER A 273 -11.80 -6.24 16.32
CA SER A 273 -11.11 -5.14 15.63
C SER A 273 -9.61 -5.40 15.36
N SER A 274 -9.07 -6.53 15.84
CA SER A 274 -7.77 -7.03 15.47
C SER A 274 -7.74 -7.67 14.07
N GLN A 275 -8.91 -8.03 13.55
CA GLN A 275 -9.06 -8.55 12.20
C GLN A 275 -9.06 -7.43 11.16
N SER A 276 -8.69 -7.75 9.92
CA SER A 276 -8.71 -6.79 8.83
C SER A 276 -10.12 -6.30 8.51
N ALA A 277 -10.21 -5.07 8.00
CA ALA A 277 -11.50 -4.53 7.56
C ALA A 277 -12.15 -5.39 6.47
N GLN A 278 -11.35 -6.01 5.59
CA GLN A 278 -11.79 -6.90 4.53
C GLN A 278 -12.38 -8.20 5.08
N THR A 279 -11.71 -8.82 6.06
CA THR A 279 -12.23 -10.01 6.76
C THR A 279 -13.56 -9.71 7.45
N ILE A 280 -13.62 -8.61 8.22
CA ILE A 280 -14.85 -8.17 8.88
C ILE A 280 -15.97 -7.92 7.87
N ALA A 281 -15.68 -7.25 6.75
CA ALA A 281 -16.66 -6.97 5.71
C ALA A 281 -17.16 -8.26 5.04
N THR A 282 -16.27 -9.23 4.81
CA THR A 282 -16.61 -10.53 4.23
C THR A 282 -17.52 -11.32 5.15
N ASP A 283 -17.18 -11.42 6.42
CA ASP A 283 -18.00 -12.13 7.42
C ASP A 283 -19.36 -11.46 7.64
N THR A 284 -19.37 -10.11 7.66
CA THR A 284 -20.63 -9.36 7.79
C THR A 284 -21.54 -9.56 6.58
N ARG A 285 -20.98 -9.62 5.35
CA ARG A 285 -21.74 -9.94 4.14
C ARG A 285 -22.28 -11.37 4.19
N ALA A 286 -21.43 -12.34 4.55
CA ALA A 286 -21.88 -13.73 4.69
C ALA A 286 -23.02 -13.88 5.72
N TYR A 287 -22.95 -13.14 6.82
CA TYR A 287 -24.01 -13.09 7.82
C TYR A 287 -25.31 -12.48 7.25
N ALA A 288 -25.21 -11.38 6.52
CA ALA A 288 -26.34 -10.72 5.86
C ALA A 288 -26.98 -11.62 4.80
N ASP A 289 -26.18 -12.25 3.93
CA ASP A 289 -26.62 -13.17 2.87
C ASP A 289 -27.33 -14.39 3.49
N GLY A 290 -26.85 -14.88 4.64
CA GLY A 290 -27.49 -15.94 5.40
C GLY A 290 -28.90 -15.58 5.86
N ILE A 291 -29.13 -14.35 6.30
CA ILE A 291 -30.45 -13.85 6.68
C ILE A 291 -31.35 -13.72 5.42
N GLU A 292 -30.86 -13.05 4.37
CA GLU A 292 -31.61 -12.80 3.14
C GLU A 292 -32.07 -14.11 2.44
N SER A 293 -31.22 -15.13 2.48
CA SER A 293 -31.54 -16.44 1.88
C SER A 293 -32.64 -17.22 2.62
N ASN A 294 -32.83 -16.93 3.92
CA ASN A 294 -33.81 -17.63 4.76
C ASN A 294 -35.17 -16.91 4.88
N VAL A 295 -35.26 -15.64 4.46
CA VAL A 295 -36.48 -14.83 4.55
C VAL A 295 -36.79 -14.14 3.23
N SER A 296 -37.93 -14.48 2.63
CA SER A 296 -38.35 -13.85 1.37
C SER A 296 -38.88 -12.43 1.63
N GLY A 297 -38.53 -11.51 0.74
CA GLY A 297 -38.99 -10.11 0.80
C GLY A 297 -38.23 -9.19 1.79
N VAL A 298 -37.16 -9.68 2.35
CA VAL A 298 -36.19 -8.89 3.14
C VAL A 298 -34.90 -8.73 2.34
N SER A 299 -34.38 -7.54 2.30
CA SER A 299 -33.02 -7.26 1.81
C SER A 299 -32.11 -6.97 3.00
N ALA A 300 -30.98 -7.68 3.08
CA ALA A 300 -29.99 -7.55 4.16
C ALA A 300 -28.65 -7.05 3.58
N VAL A 301 -28.24 -5.85 3.95
CA VAL A 301 -27.05 -5.20 3.40
C VAL A 301 -26.03 -4.97 4.48
N ALA A 302 -24.84 -5.57 4.36
CA ALA A 302 -23.70 -5.29 5.21
C ALA A 302 -23.23 -3.83 5.03
N THR A 303 -23.06 -3.11 6.13
CA THR A 303 -22.70 -1.69 6.13
C THR A 303 -21.98 -1.30 7.44
N GLY A 304 -21.85 -0.01 7.70
CA GLY A 304 -21.14 0.51 8.86
C GLY A 304 -19.71 0.92 8.55
N GLY A 305 -19.04 1.55 9.53
CA GLY A 305 -17.72 2.16 9.33
C GLY A 305 -16.68 1.20 8.79
N THR A 306 -16.56 0.01 9.37
CA THR A 306 -15.54 -0.98 8.97
C THR A 306 -15.79 -1.54 7.58
N VAL A 307 -17.05 -1.87 7.25
CA VAL A 307 -17.42 -2.35 5.89
C VAL A 307 -17.18 -1.28 4.83
N THR A 308 -17.54 -0.01 5.15
CA THR A 308 -17.29 1.12 4.25
C THR A 308 -15.79 1.33 4.03
N THR A 309 -15.00 1.22 5.10
CA THR A 309 -13.54 1.31 5.00
C THR A 309 -12.96 0.22 4.10
N ALA A 310 -13.41 -1.03 4.25
CA ALA A 310 -12.98 -2.13 3.39
C ALA A 310 -13.29 -1.86 1.91
N VAL A 311 -14.52 -1.44 1.59
CA VAL A 311 -14.93 -1.12 0.20
C VAL A 311 -14.10 0.01 -0.39
N ILE A 312 -13.85 1.06 0.40
CA ILE A 312 -13.01 2.19 -0.03
C ILE A 312 -11.58 1.73 -0.30
N GLN A 313 -11.01 0.92 0.60
CA GLN A 313 -9.62 0.44 0.45
C GLN A 313 -9.47 -0.48 -0.77
N ASP A 314 -10.42 -1.39 -0.99
CA ASP A 314 -10.41 -2.27 -2.16
C ASP A 314 -10.49 -1.46 -3.47
N ALA A 315 -11.41 -0.48 -3.54
CA ALA A 315 -11.55 0.39 -4.71
C ALA A 315 -10.30 1.27 -4.94
N LEU A 316 -9.65 1.73 -3.86
CA LEU A 316 -8.41 2.48 -3.95
C LEU A 316 -7.26 1.62 -4.45
N LEU A 317 -7.12 0.40 -3.94
CA LEU A 317 -6.08 -0.53 -4.38
C LEU A 317 -6.23 -0.86 -5.87
N GLU A 318 -7.44 -1.18 -6.32
CA GLU A 318 -7.74 -1.42 -7.74
C GLU A 318 -7.34 -0.22 -8.61
N THR A 319 -7.79 0.99 -8.24
CA THR A 319 -7.45 2.22 -8.96
C THR A 319 -5.95 2.49 -8.99
N LEU A 320 -5.24 2.23 -7.88
CA LEU A 320 -3.79 2.44 -7.81
C LEU A 320 -3.02 1.42 -8.67
N VAL A 321 -3.46 0.16 -8.72
CA VAL A 321 -2.87 -0.86 -9.59
C VAL A 321 -3.07 -0.48 -11.06
N GLU A 322 -4.26 0.00 -11.43
CA GLU A 322 -4.54 0.51 -12.78
C GLU A 322 -3.66 1.72 -13.12
N ALA A 323 -3.59 2.72 -12.23
CA ALA A 323 -2.76 3.91 -12.40
C ALA A 323 -1.27 3.53 -12.54
N PHE A 324 -0.83 2.52 -11.80
CA PHE A 324 0.51 1.97 -11.89
C PHE A 324 0.81 1.37 -13.26
N ALA A 325 -0.11 0.56 -13.80
CA ALA A 325 0.03 -0.01 -15.14
C ALA A 325 0.07 1.09 -16.21
N VAL A 326 -0.83 2.09 -16.11
CA VAL A 326 -0.83 3.26 -17.00
C VAL A 326 0.49 4.02 -16.91
N THR A 327 1.02 4.23 -15.71
CA THR A 327 2.30 4.91 -15.49
C THR A 327 3.45 4.19 -16.22
N LEU A 328 3.53 2.87 -16.12
CA LEU A 328 4.54 2.09 -16.84
C LEU A 328 4.42 2.24 -18.36
N VAL A 329 3.19 2.23 -18.90
CA VAL A 329 2.95 2.44 -20.34
C VAL A 329 3.37 3.83 -20.77
N VAL A 330 3.00 4.87 -20.01
CA VAL A 330 3.39 6.27 -20.29
C VAL A 330 4.90 6.44 -20.24
N ILE A 331 5.57 5.88 -19.25
CA ILE A 331 7.03 5.92 -19.14
C ILE A 331 7.68 5.17 -20.30
N LEU A 332 7.16 4.00 -20.68
CA LEU A 332 7.65 3.26 -21.86
C LEU A 332 7.53 4.10 -23.13
N ALA A 333 6.38 4.72 -23.35
CA ALA A 333 6.14 5.60 -24.50
C ALA A 333 7.09 6.80 -24.48
N PHE A 334 7.26 7.44 -23.30
CA PHE A 334 8.18 8.57 -23.12
C PHE A 334 9.64 8.18 -23.43
N LEU A 335 10.13 7.08 -22.83
CA LEU A 335 11.51 6.62 -23.04
C LEU A 335 11.73 6.21 -24.50
N THR A 336 10.81 5.47 -25.08
CA THR A 336 10.90 5.04 -26.47
C THR A 336 10.90 6.26 -27.40
N GLY A 337 10.03 7.24 -27.16
CA GLY A 337 10.00 8.50 -27.89
C GLY A 337 11.28 9.32 -27.74
N LEU A 338 11.80 9.45 -26.50
CA LEU A 338 13.03 10.17 -26.19
C LEU A 338 14.23 9.59 -26.96
N PHE A 339 14.44 8.28 -26.84
CA PHE A 339 15.54 7.58 -27.51
C PHE A 339 15.36 7.50 -29.03
N TRP A 340 14.12 7.49 -29.52
CA TRP A 340 13.86 7.56 -30.97
C TRP A 340 14.16 8.95 -31.53
N VAL A 341 13.74 10.02 -30.87
CA VAL A 341 14.00 11.39 -31.32
C VAL A 341 15.49 11.71 -31.30
N ARG A 342 16.16 11.32 -30.20
CA ARG A 342 17.58 11.69 -30.00
C ARG A 342 18.56 10.77 -30.70
N TYR A 343 18.29 9.48 -30.73
CA TYR A 343 19.23 8.45 -31.20
C TYR A 343 18.65 7.54 -32.29
N ARG A 344 17.45 7.83 -32.79
CA ARG A 344 16.74 7.02 -33.80
C ARG A 344 16.59 5.55 -33.45
N SER A 345 16.57 5.21 -32.18
CA SER A 345 16.53 3.84 -31.68
C SER A 345 15.35 3.58 -30.73
N LEU A 346 14.33 2.88 -31.21
CA LEU A 346 13.18 2.45 -30.38
C LEU A 346 13.59 1.38 -29.35
N SER A 347 14.52 0.48 -29.75
CA SER A 347 14.92 -0.63 -28.87
C SER A 347 15.65 -0.18 -27.61
N LEU A 348 16.35 0.97 -27.63
CA LEU A 348 17.00 1.52 -26.45
C LEU A 348 15.99 1.95 -25.39
N GLY A 349 14.88 2.58 -25.78
CA GLY A 349 13.84 2.99 -24.82
C GLY A 349 13.25 1.80 -24.05
N VAL A 350 12.98 0.70 -24.75
CA VAL A 350 12.48 -0.53 -24.12
C VAL A 350 13.53 -1.14 -23.18
N LEU A 351 14.79 -1.20 -23.62
CA LEU A 351 15.86 -1.79 -22.81
C LEU A 351 16.17 -0.98 -21.56
N VAL A 352 16.06 0.34 -21.63
CA VAL A 352 16.28 1.25 -20.51
C VAL A 352 15.17 1.10 -19.45
N LEU A 353 13.95 0.72 -19.84
CA LEU A 353 12.87 0.45 -18.90
C LEU A 353 13.02 -0.92 -18.20
N ALA A 354 13.64 -1.92 -18.84
CA ALA A 354 13.70 -3.27 -18.31
C ALA A 354 14.27 -3.38 -16.87
N PRO A 355 15.39 -2.69 -16.50
CA PRO A 355 15.88 -2.71 -15.12
C PRO A 355 14.89 -2.15 -14.11
N VAL A 356 14.06 -1.19 -14.50
CA VAL A 356 13.04 -0.59 -13.62
C VAL A 356 11.96 -1.62 -13.28
N VAL A 357 11.47 -2.35 -14.29
CA VAL A 357 10.48 -3.42 -14.09
C VAL A 357 11.05 -4.54 -13.22
N VAL A 358 12.31 -4.91 -13.44
CA VAL A 358 13.01 -5.93 -12.65
C VAL A 358 13.20 -5.48 -11.20
N SER A 359 13.65 -4.25 -10.98
CA SER A 359 13.82 -3.70 -9.62
C SER A 359 12.51 -3.64 -8.84
N LEU A 360 11.40 -3.39 -9.55
CA LEU A 360 10.06 -3.43 -8.98
C LEU A 360 9.67 -4.84 -8.53
N ALA A 361 9.90 -5.85 -9.37
CA ALA A 361 9.64 -7.24 -8.99
C ALA A 361 10.49 -7.67 -7.77
N TRP A 362 11.76 -7.21 -7.70
CA TRP A 362 12.59 -7.43 -6.51
C TRP A 362 12.04 -6.73 -5.28
N LEU A 363 11.49 -5.51 -5.43
CA LEU A 363 10.88 -4.76 -4.35
C LEU A 363 9.67 -5.50 -3.78
N LEU A 364 8.75 -5.93 -4.64
CA LEU A 364 7.56 -6.68 -4.23
C LEU A 364 7.94 -8.00 -3.54
N GLY A 365 8.96 -8.70 -4.07
CA GLY A 365 9.51 -9.88 -3.40
C GLY A 365 10.11 -9.60 -2.03
N ALA A 366 10.83 -8.47 -1.88
CA ALA A 366 11.36 -8.06 -0.59
C ALA A 366 10.26 -7.67 0.40
N MET A 367 9.19 -7.00 -0.06
CA MET A 367 8.02 -6.70 0.77
C MET A 367 7.37 -7.98 1.30
N SER A 368 7.18 -8.99 0.42
CA SER A 368 6.66 -10.30 0.83
C SER A 368 7.56 -10.97 1.89
N LEU A 369 8.88 -10.94 1.72
CA LEU A 369 9.83 -11.52 2.68
C LEU A 369 9.86 -10.77 4.02
N LEU A 370 9.60 -9.47 4.01
CA LEU A 370 9.58 -8.61 5.20
C LEU A 370 8.21 -8.55 5.87
N GLY A 371 7.19 -9.21 5.31
CA GLY A 371 5.81 -9.13 5.82
C GLY A 371 5.18 -7.75 5.68
N ILE A 372 5.63 -6.94 4.70
CA ILE A 372 5.05 -5.62 4.43
C ILE A 372 3.90 -5.79 3.44
N ALA A 373 2.68 -5.50 3.89
CA ALA A 373 1.47 -5.60 3.07
C ALA A 373 1.51 -4.65 1.86
N PHE A 374 0.93 -5.07 0.74
CA PHE A 374 0.71 -4.24 -0.44
C PHE A 374 -0.71 -3.66 -0.39
N ASN A 375 -0.85 -2.55 0.27
CA ASN A 375 -2.10 -1.81 0.41
C ASN A 375 -2.05 -0.48 -0.34
N SER A 376 -3.09 0.34 -0.21
CA SER A 376 -3.18 1.65 -0.88
C SER A 376 -2.00 2.57 -0.57
N GLU A 377 -1.45 2.51 0.64
CA GLU A 377 -0.29 3.29 1.08
C GLU A 377 0.99 2.85 0.36
N THR A 378 1.32 1.55 0.43
CA THR A 378 2.54 1.01 -0.17
C THR A 378 2.49 0.99 -1.69
N ALA A 379 1.31 0.93 -2.31
CA ALA A 379 1.13 1.09 -3.75
C ALA A 379 1.54 2.48 -4.24
N VAL A 380 1.18 3.55 -3.50
CA VAL A 380 1.65 4.92 -3.79
C VAL A 380 3.17 5.01 -3.70
N ILE A 381 3.77 4.45 -2.64
CA ILE A 381 5.23 4.43 -2.45
C ILE A 381 5.91 3.69 -3.60
N THR A 382 5.34 2.58 -4.04
CA THR A 382 5.86 1.75 -5.13
C THR A 382 5.81 2.50 -6.47
N SER A 383 4.76 3.27 -6.73
CA SER A 383 4.66 4.11 -7.93
C SER A 383 5.74 5.20 -7.96
N LEU A 384 6.05 5.78 -6.81
CA LEU A 384 7.15 6.74 -6.64
C LEU A 384 8.51 6.12 -6.97
N ALA A 385 8.72 4.87 -6.55
CA ALA A 385 9.95 4.13 -6.78
C ALA A 385 10.27 3.97 -8.27
N ILE A 386 9.25 3.81 -9.14
CA ILE A 386 9.43 3.75 -10.59
C ILE A 386 10.03 5.05 -11.10
N GLY A 387 9.46 6.20 -10.71
CA GLY A 387 9.95 7.50 -11.15
C GLY A 387 11.43 7.73 -10.80
N LEU A 388 11.86 7.32 -9.62
CA LEU A 388 13.25 7.41 -9.18
C LEU A 388 14.16 6.42 -9.94
N GLY A 389 13.69 5.20 -10.21
CA GLY A 389 14.46 4.18 -10.92
C GLY A 389 14.70 4.51 -12.39
N VAL A 390 13.74 5.15 -13.04
CA VAL A 390 13.82 5.57 -14.45
C VAL A 390 14.97 6.56 -14.68
N ASP A 391 15.21 7.48 -13.75
CA ASP A 391 16.29 8.47 -13.88
C ASP A 391 17.68 7.79 -13.97
N TYR A 392 17.92 6.77 -13.14
CA TYR A 392 19.18 6.01 -13.21
C TYR A 392 19.36 5.32 -14.55
N SER A 393 18.27 4.73 -15.05
CA SER A 393 18.28 4.04 -16.34
C SER A 393 18.52 4.99 -17.52
N ILE A 394 17.90 6.18 -17.53
CA ILE A 394 18.11 7.20 -18.56
C ILE A 394 19.58 7.62 -18.59
N HIS A 395 20.13 8.03 -17.42
CA HIS A 395 21.51 8.49 -17.35
C HIS A 395 22.52 7.43 -17.79
N ALA A 396 22.30 6.17 -17.40
CA ALA A 396 23.16 5.08 -17.84
C ALA A 396 23.01 4.78 -19.33
N GLY A 397 21.79 4.82 -19.88
CA GLY A 397 21.50 4.61 -21.29
C GLY A 397 22.09 5.71 -22.19
N GLU A 398 21.87 6.98 -21.84
CA GLU A 398 22.45 8.12 -22.57
C GLU A 398 23.98 8.08 -22.54
N ARG A 399 24.55 7.83 -21.37
CA ARG A 399 26.01 7.72 -21.25
C ARG A 399 26.58 6.58 -22.07
N PHE A 400 25.88 5.46 -22.15
CA PHE A 400 26.33 4.36 -23.01
C PHE A 400 26.40 4.77 -24.49
N VAL A 401 25.37 5.45 -24.99
CA VAL A 401 25.39 5.90 -26.40
C VAL A 401 26.54 6.88 -26.65
N ASP A 402 26.72 7.87 -25.76
CA ASP A 402 27.81 8.83 -25.85
C ASP A 402 29.19 8.18 -25.80
N GLU A 403 29.40 7.18 -24.95
CA GLU A 403 30.69 6.47 -24.88
C GLU A 403 30.89 5.50 -26.06
N ARG A 404 29.79 4.97 -26.62
CA ARG A 404 29.82 4.08 -27.76
C ARG A 404 30.27 4.80 -29.02
N GLU A 405 29.87 6.05 -29.22
CA GLU A 405 30.32 6.92 -30.30
C GLU A 405 31.81 7.29 -30.20
N LYS A 406 32.33 7.40 -28.96
CA LYS A 406 33.70 7.86 -28.70
C LYS A 406 34.74 6.74 -28.64
N ARG A 407 34.30 5.47 -28.63
CA ARG A 407 35.18 4.31 -28.38
C ARG A 407 35.02 3.23 -29.42
N ASP A 408 36.16 2.68 -29.87
CA ASP A 408 36.19 1.67 -30.90
C ASP A 408 35.62 0.32 -30.45
N THR A 409 35.69 0.00 -29.16
CA THR A 409 35.26 -1.29 -28.63
C THR A 409 34.07 -1.16 -27.68
N LEU A 410 33.12 -2.09 -27.78
CA LEU A 410 31.96 -2.19 -26.91
C LEU A 410 32.36 -2.32 -25.44
N ASP A 411 33.36 -3.16 -25.12
CA ASP A 411 33.88 -3.35 -23.77
C ASP A 411 34.40 -2.06 -23.14
N ALA A 412 35.18 -1.25 -23.90
CA ALA A 412 35.68 0.03 -23.40
C ALA A 412 34.56 1.05 -23.15
N ALA A 413 33.54 1.09 -24.05
CA ALA A 413 32.39 1.97 -23.86
C ALA A 413 31.58 1.60 -22.60
N LEU A 414 31.29 0.31 -22.41
CA LEU A 414 30.54 -0.17 -21.25
C LEU A 414 31.29 0.02 -19.93
N ARG A 415 32.59 -0.34 -19.88
CA ARG A 415 33.40 -0.10 -18.67
C ARG A 415 33.40 1.36 -18.30
N ARG A 416 33.57 2.26 -19.26
CA ARG A 416 33.55 3.71 -18.99
C ARG A 416 32.17 4.19 -18.55
N THR A 417 31.11 3.68 -19.14
CA THR A 417 29.73 3.99 -18.72
C THR A 417 29.52 3.59 -17.27
N ILE A 418 29.85 2.35 -16.91
CA ILE A 418 29.62 1.82 -15.56
C ILE A 418 30.51 2.54 -14.52
N THR A 419 31.80 2.75 -14.81
CA THR A 419 32.70 3.37 -13.83
C THR A 419 32.46 4.87 -13.66
N ALA A 420 32.24 5.61 -14.75
CA ALA A 420 32.05 7.06 -14.66
C ALA A 420 30.64 7.45 -14.16
N THR A 421 29.60 6.79 -14.66
CA THR A 421 28.22 7.10 -14.28
C THR A 421 27.81 6.33 -13.03
N GLY A 422 28.25 5.08 -12.88
CA GLY A 422 27.91 4.25 -11.72
C GLY A 422 28.37 4.84 -10.39
N GLY A 423 29.49 5.56 -10.35
CA GLY A 423 29.96 6.25 -9.13
C GLY A 423 29.02 7.39 -8.71
N THR A 424 28.59 8.21 -9.64
CA THR A 424 27.60 9.28 -9.39
C THR A 424 26.23 8.72 -9.02
N LEU A 425 25.79 7.68 -9.71
CA LEU A 425 24.53 6.99 -9.38
C LEU A 425 24.57 6.32 -8.00
N LEU A 426 25.72 5.70 -7.64
CA LEU A 426 25.90 5.12 -6.31
C LEU A 426 25.83 6.19 -5.21
N ALA A 427 26.48 7.31 -5.41
CA ALA A 427 26.43 8.41 -4.44
C ALA A 427 25.00 8.95 -4.28
N SER A 428 24.27 9.14 -5.39
CA SER A 428 22.86 9.56 -5.38
C SER A 428 21.98 8.51 -4.70
N ALA A 429 22.10 7.25 -5.10
CA ALA A 429 21.32 6.16 -4.52
C ALA A 429 21.58 6.00 -3.03
N ALA A 430 22.85 6.04 -2.59
CA ALA A 430 23.21 5.89 -1.20
C ALA A 430 22.69 7.04 -0.33
N THR A 431 22.82 8.29 -0.81
CA THR A 431 22.33 9.46 -0.06
C THR A 431 20.81 9.49 0.01
N THR A 432 20.12 9.16 -1.07
CA THR A 432 18.66 9.17 -1.11
C THR A 432 18.09 7.99 -0.30
N ALA A 433 18.65 6.79 -0.46
CA ALA A 433 18.25 5.63 0.33
C ALA A 433 18.52 5.83 1.84
N ALA A 434 19.64 6.47 2.20
CA ALA A 434 19.92 6.80 3.59
C ALA A 434 18.93 7.85 4.13
N ALA A 435 18.58 8.87 3.34
CA ALA A 435 17.63 9.90 3.74
C ALA A 435 16.23 9.32 4.02
N PHE A 436 15.74 8.44 3.16
CA PHE A 436 14.48 7.71 3.40
C PHE A 436 14.65 6.66 4.50
N GLY A 437 15.79 5.99 4.57
CA GLY A 437 16.10 4.98 5.59
C GLY A 437 16.05 5.51 7.03
N VAL A 438 16.27 6.82 7.25
CA VAL A 438 16.06 7.43 8.56
C VAL A 438 14.60 7.31 9.03
N LEU A 439 13.63 7.29 8.11
CA LEU A 439 12.23 7.13 8.45
C LEU A 439 11.91 5.72 9.00
N ALA A 440 12.77 4.74 8.78
CA ALA A 440 12.63 3.41 9.40
C ALA A 440 12.69 3.48 10.95
N PHE A 441 13.17 4.58 11.50
CA PHE A 441 13.18 4.85 12.94
C PHE A 441 12.04 5.79 13.39
N ALA A 442 11.09 6.10 12.50
CA ALA A 442 9.94 6.93 12.88
C ALA A 442 9.03 6.17 13.84
N LEU A 443 8.33 6.88 14.70
CA LEU A 443 7.36 6.32 15.63
C LEU A 443 6.10 5.79 14.91
N SER A 444 5.76 6.34 13.77
CA SER A 444 4.60 5.98 12.97
C SER A 444 4.94 4.83 12.02
N PRO A 445 4.29 3.64 12.12
CA PRO A 445 4.51 2.51 11.22
C PRO A 445 4.37 2.84 9.72
N PRO A 446 3.40 3.68 9.28
CA PRO A 446 3.35 4.16 7.91
C PRO A 446 4.62 4.85 7.44
N LEU A 447 5.21 5.70 8.27
CA LEU A 447 6.48 6.37 7.95
C LEU A 447 7.66 5.40 7.94
N GLN A 448 7.69 4.41 8.83
CA GLN A 448 8.70 3.34 8.81
C GLN A 448 8.64 2.57 7.50
N ARG A 449 7.44 2.10 7.11
CA ARG A 449 7.19 1.37 5.85
C ARG A 449 7.58 2.23 4.65
N PHE A 450 7.19 3.50 4.65
CA PHE A 450 7.59 4.47 3.61
C PHE A 450 9.12 4.54 3.47
N GLY A 451 9.83 4.68 4.57
CA GLY A 451 11.29 4.74 4.57
C GLY A 451 11.95 3.47 4.06
N ILE A 452 11.52 2.32 4.57
CA ILE A 452 12.08 1.01 4.20
C ILE A 452 11.81 0.69 2.73
N VAL A 453 10.55 0.79 2.29
CA VAL A 453 10.15 0.44 0.92
C VAL A 453 10.81 1.38 -0.10
N THR A 454 10.81 2.69 0.16
CA THR A 454 11.47 3.66 -0.73
C THR A 454 12.98 3.46 -0.76
N GLY A 455 13.61 3.25 0.38
CA GLY A 455 15.04 2.99 0.48
C GLY A 455 15.46 1.74 -0.30
N LEU A 456 14.72 0.63 -0.14
CA LEU A 456 14.95 -0.61 -0.88
C LEU A 456 14.72 -0.43 -2.39
N ALA A 457 13.66 0.29 -2.77
CA ALA A 457 13.36 0.56 -4.17
C ALA A 457 14.51 1.29 -4.89
N ILE A 458 15.07 2.30 -4.23
CA ILE A 458 16.21 3.07 -4.76
C ILE A 458 17.45 2.17 -4.91
N LEU A 459 17.74 1.35 -3.91
CA LEU A 459 18.89 0.42 -3.97
C LEU A 459 18.70 -0.64 -5.04
N PHE A 460 17.53 -1.23 -5.17
CA PHE A 460 17.24 -2.22 -6.21
C PHE A 460 17.26 -1.61 -7.61
N ALA A 461 16.73 -0.39 -7.79
CA ALA A 461 16.82 0.31 -9.06
C ALA A 461 18.28 0.56 -9.45
N PHE A 462 19.11 1.04 -8.53
CA PHE A 462 20.55 1.22 -8.75
C PHE A 462 21.23 -0.09 -9.15
N VAL A 463 21.03 -1.17 -8.37
CA VAL A 463 21.63 -2.47 -8.63
C VAL A 463 21.18 -3.02 -9.98
N ALA A 464 19.88 -2.98 -10.29
CA ALA A 464 19.36 -3.44 -11.57
C ALA A 464 19.95 -2.67 -12.76
N VAL A 465 20.05 -1.34 -12.66
CA VAL A 465 20.63 -0.49 -13.71
C VAL A 465 22.11 -0.79 -13.92
N VAL A 466 22.90 -0.90 -12.87
CA VAL A 466 24.36 -1.11 -12.98
C VAL A 466 24.71 -2.53 -13.40
N THR A 467 23.88 -3.53 -13.06
CA THR A 467 24.15 -4.94 -13.40
C THR A 467 23.45 -5.37 -14.69
N MET A 468 22.14 -5.17 -14.78
CA MET A 468 21.33 -5.74 -15.88
C MET A 468 21.41 -4.93 -17.16
N LEU A 469 21.33 -3.57 -17.08
CA LEU A 469 21.30 -2.72 -18.28
C LEU A 469 22.53 -2.93 -19.17
N PRO A 470 23.78 -2.95 -18.66
CA PRO A 470 24.95 -3.22 -19.49
C PRO A 470 24.89 -4.58 -20.19
N GLY A 471 24.40 -5.62 -19.48
CA GLY A 471 24.19 -6.93 -20.08
C GLY A 471 23.20 -6.92 -21.24
N LEU A 472 22.08 -6.22 -21.08
CA LEU A 472 21.08 -6.02 -22.14
C LEU A 472 21.65 -5.26 -23.34
N LEU A 473 22.43 -4.23 -23.08
CA LEU A 473 23.09 -3.45 -24.15
C LEU A 473 24.10 -4.29 -24.94
N VAL A 474 24.89 -5.16 -24.25
CA VAL A 474 25.77 -6.12 -24.94
C VAL A 474 24.98 -7.06 -25.86
N LEU A 475 23.90 -7.61 -25.34
CA LEU A 475 23.06 -8.55 -26.10
C LEU A 475 22.41 -7.87 -27.29
N ARG A 476 21.97 -6.62 -27.15
CA ARG A 476 21.44 -5.81 -28.24
C ARG A 476 22.50 -5.57 -29.34
N GLU A 477 23.68 -5.07 -28.97
CA GLU A 477 24.74 -4.80 -29.94
C GLU A 477 25.13 -6.06 -30.71
N ARG A 478 25.31 -7.18 -30.01
CA ARG A 478 25.59 -8.48 -30.66
C ARG A 478 24.46 -8.93 -31.62
N ALA A 479 23.20 -8.62 -31.27
CA ALA A 479 22.05 -8.96 -32.12
C ALA A 479 22.02 -8.07 -33.39
N LEU A 480 22.36 -6.78 -33.28
CA LEU A 480 22.44 -5.86 -34.40
C LEU A 480 23.61 -6.23 -35.36
N GLU A 481 24.77 -6.57 -34.81
CA GLU A 481 25.91 -7.06 -35.58
C GLU A 481 25.58 -8.32 -36.42
N ARG A 482 24.87 -9.29 -35.79
CA ARG A 482 24.43 -10.50 -36.50
C ARG A 482 23.43 -10.24 -37.62
N ARG A 483 22.66 -9.14 -37.54
CA ARG A 483 21.68 -8.75 -38.57
C ARG A 483 22.25 -7.84 -39.65
N GLY A 484 23.52 -7.46 -39.53
CA GLY A 484 24.16 -6.52 -40.49
C GLY A 484 23.60 -5.09 -40.41
N LEU A 485 22.85 -4.78 -39.34
CA LEU A 485 22.22 -3.47 -39.09
C LEU A 485 23.14 -2.61 -38.21
N ARG A 486 24.40 -2.41 -38.60
CA ARG A 486 25.22 -1.35 -38.01
C ARG A 486 24.77 -0.02 -38.60
N GLU A 487 24.09 0.81 -37.80
CA GLU A 487 24.02 2.24 -38.03
C GLU A 487 25.29 2.94 -37.55
#